data_17b68e58060a6eb17b04a6e6d1ba210b
#
_entry.id   17b68e58060a6eb17b04a6e6d1ba210b
#
_cell.length_a   1.000
_cell.length_b   1.000
_cell.length_c   1.000
_cell.angle_alpha   90.00
_cell.angle_beta   90.00
_cell.angle_gamma   90.00
#
_symmetry.space_group_name_H-M   'P 1'
#
loop_
_entity.id
_entity.type
_entity.pdbx_description
1 polymer ?
#
loop_
_entity_poly.entity_id
_entity_poly.type
_entity_poly.pdbx_seq_one_letter_code
_entity_poly.pdbx_strand_id
1 'polypeptide(L)'
;MKTRLVRYREGQIDLAFPVAAPGATIGREDDNMIQLPHEKVSKHHAAILQTGEGWVIKDLHSANGVFVNDQRVERGPLKGGDRVKIGPYEFYFETNVPSEDWVPSHIADLSTKVHDQTVHTTNPPKK
;
A
#
# COMPACT_ATOMS: atom_id res chain seq x y z
N MET A 1 -8.81 -4.88 -13.81
CA MET A 1 -7.91 -5.50 -12.83
C MET A 1 -7.24 -4.42 -12.01
N LYS A 2 -7.05 -4.68 -10.74
CA LYS A 2 -6.60 -3.68 -9.80
C LYS A 2 -5.29 -4.09 -9.15
N THR A 3 -4.62 -3.11 -8.56
CA THR A 3 -3.32 -3.31 -7.90
C THR A 3 -3.44 -2.83 -6.46
N ARG A 4 -2.81 -3.55 -5.55
CA ARG A 4 -2.91 -3.23 -4.12
C ARG A 4 -1.68 -3.69 -3.36
N LEU A 5 -1.46 -3.08 -2.18
CA LEU A 5 -0.54 -3.59 -1.17
C LEU A 5 -1.38 -4.19 -0.06
N VAL A 6 -1.07 -5.40 0.35
CA VAL A 6 -1.83 -6.06 1.41
C VAL A 6 -0.90 -6.65 2.45
N ARG A 7 -1.38 -6.70 3.68
CA ARG A 7 -0.71 -7.42 4.75
C ARG A 7 -1.61 -8.56 5.20
N TYR A 8 -1.02 -9.73 5.35
CA TYR A 8 -1.73 -10.91 5.81
C TYR A 8 -1.36 -11.20 7.26
N ARG A 9 -2.35 -11.58 8.04
CA ARG A 9 -2.15 -12.11 9.38
C ARG A 9 -3.02 -13.33 9.52
N GLU A 10 -2.40 -14.44 9.94
CA GLU A 10 -3.11 -15.70 10.14
C GLU A 10 -3.92 -16.08 8.92
N GLY A 11 -3.33 -15.87 7.74
CA GLY A 11 -3.96 -16.26 6.48
C GLY A 11 -5.00 -15.28 5.96
N GLN A 12 -5.24 -14.18 6.66
CA GLN A 12 -6.26 -13.22 6.24
C GLN A 12 -5.65 -11.84 6.06
N ILE A 13 -6.25 -11.07 5.14
CA ILE A 13 -5.81 -9.71 4.92
C ILE A 13 -6.30 -8.85 6.07
N ASP A 14 -5.37 -8.15 6.75
CA ASP A 14 -5.73 -7.22 7.81
C ASP A 14 -5.42 -5.77 7.46
N LEU A 15 -4.65 -5.53 6.41
CA LEU A 15 -4.47 -4.19 5.84
C LEU A 15 -4.45 -4.31 4.33
N ALA A 16 -5.11 -3.41 3.65
CA ALA A 16 -5.10 -3.37 2.21
C ALA A 16 -5.16 -1.93 1.74
N PHE A 17 -4.26 -1.58 0.84
CA PHE A 17 -4.18 -0.23 0.29
C PHE A 17 -4.25 -0.32 -1.23
N PRO A 18 -5.28 0.25 -1.84
CA PRO A 18 -5.33 0.28 -3.31
C PRO A 18 -4.22 1.15 -3.87
N VAL A 19 -3.67 0.71 -4.98
CA VAL A 19 -2.62 1.45 -5.68
C VAL A 19 -3.09 1.65 -7.11
N ALA A 20 -3.30 2.89 -7.49
CA ALA A 20 -3.78 3.22 -8.83
C ALA A 20 -2.76 4.10 -9.54
N ALA A 21 -2.75 4.03 -10.86
CA ALA A 21 -1.89 4.90 -11.66
C ALA A 21 -2.23 6.36 -11.39
N PRO A 22 -1.28 7.28 -11.38
CA PRO A 22 0.13 7.06 -11.72
C PRO A 22 0.96 6.49 -10.59
N GLY A 23 0.40 6.30 -9.40
CA GLY A 23 1.13 5.72 -8.28
C GLY A 23 0.63 6.23 -6.94
N ALA A 24 1.39 5.94 -5.88
CA ALA A 24 1.02 6.32 -4.53
C ALA A 24 2.28 6.60 -3.72
N THR A 25 2.20 7.58 -2.82
CA THR A 25 3.26 7.81 -1.85
C THR A 25 2.91 7.09 -0.55
N ILE A 26 3.94 6.69 0.17
CA ILE A 26 3.81 5.93 1.42
C ILE A 26 4.63 6.64 2.47
N GLY A 27 4.04 6.89 3.63
CA GLY A 27 4.77 7.52 4.71
C GLY A 27 3.93 7.73 5.94
N ARG A 28 4.57 8.29 6.96
CA ARG A 28 3.94 8.51 8.26
C ARG A 28 2.99 9.70 8.26
N GLU A 29 3.25 10.71 7.45
CA GLU A 29 2.44 11.92 7.41
C GLU A 29 1.14 11.70 6.64
N ASP A 30 0.14 12.50 6.95
CA ASP A 30 -1.21 12.30 6.42
C ASP A 30 -1.40 12.83 5.00
N ASP A 31 -0.37 13.45 4.43
CA ASP A 31 -0.42 13.84 3.02
C ASP A 31 -0.02 12.70 2.07
N ASN A 32 0.37 11.55 2.61
CA ASN A 32 0.66 10.38 1.79
C ASN A 32 -0.64 9.68 1.41
N MET A 33 -0.67 9.11 0.21
CA MET A 33 -1.80 8.29 -0.21
C MET A 33 -1.96 7.07 0.69
N ILE A 34 -0.84 6.46 1.06
CA ILE A 34 -0.82 5.32 1.98
C ILE A 34 -0.12 5.81 3.25
N GLN A 35 -0.90 6.00 4.28
CA GLN A 35 -0.37 6.52 5.54
C GLN A 35 -0.09 5.35 6.50
N LEU A 36 1.16 5.28 6.98
CA LEU A 36 1.59 4.27 7.94
C LEU A 36 2.08 4.99 9.18
N PRO A 37 1.21 5.16 10.18
CA PRO A 37 1.51 6.01 11.34
C PRO A 37 2.35 5.29 12.39
N HIS A 38 3.60 5.01 12.06
CA HIS A 38 4.53 4.33 12.94
C HIS A 38 5.84 5.11 12.97
N GLU A 39 6.46 5.19 14.14
CA GLU A 39 7.65 6.01 14.31
C GLU A 39 8.82 5.56 13.42
N LYS A 40 8.85 4.29 13.03
CA LYS A 40 9.93 3.79 12.17
C LYS A 40 9.67 4.01 10.69
N VAL A 41 8.56 4.62 10.35
CA VAL A 41 8.24 5.01 8.98
C VAL A 41 8.56 6.49 8.85
N SER A 42 9.36 6.85 7.85
CA SER A 42 9.70 8.24 7.60
C SER A 42 8.46 9.01 7.14
N LYS A 43 8.48 10.33 7.32
CA LYS A 43 7.34 11.17 6.95
C LYS A 43 6.91 10.92 5.51
N HIS A 44 7.88 10.84 4.61
CA HIS A 44 7.67 10.45 3.21
C HIS A 44 8.69 9.37 2.95
N HIS A 45 8.25 8.13 2.96
CA HIS A 45 9.15 6.98 3.01
C HIS A 45 9.43 6.41 1.63
N ALA A 46 8.40 6.24 0.82
CA ALA A 46 8.53 5.58 -0.47
C ALA A 46 7.46 6.04 -1.42
N ALA A 47 7.67 5.76 -2.70
CA ALA A 47 6.65 5.98 -3.72
C ALA A 47 6.59 4.77 -4.61
N ILE A 48 5.40 4.37 -4.99
CA ILE A 48 5.16 3.35 -5.99
C ILE A 48 4.65 4.07 -7.21
N LEU A 49 5.27 3.82 -8.36
CA LEU A 49 4.97 4.56 -9.59
C LEU A 49 4.76 3.60 -10.73
N GLN A 50 3.80 3.91 -11.59
CA GLN A 50 3.61 3.14 -12.81
C GLN A 50 4.37 3.83 -13.94
N THR A 51 5.22 3.07 -14.62
CA THR A 51 6.02 3.57 -15.74
C THR A 51 5.64 2.79 -16.99
N GLY A 52 6.23 3.17 -18.12
CA GLY A 52 6.01 2.42 -19.35
C GLY A 52 6.52 1.00 -19.30
N GLU A 53 7.38 0.68 -18.33
CA GLU A 53 7.93 -0.67 -18.19
C GLU A 53 7.28 -1.44 -17.06
N GLY A 54 6.31 -0.87 -16.38
CA GLY A 54 5.61 -1.52 -15.28
C GLY A 54 5.69 -0.71 -14.01
N TRP A 55 5.52 -1.37 -12.88
CA TRP A 55 5.54 -0.69 -11.58
C TRP A 55 6.98 -0.64 -11.04
N VAL A 56 7.31 0.47 -10.38
CA VAL A 56 8.58 0.61 -9.67
C VAL A 56 8.30 1.15 -8.28
N ILE A 57 9.19 0.83 -7.34
CA ILE A 57 9.15 1.43 -6.02
C ILE A 57 10.45 2.21 -5.82
N LYS A 58 10.31 3.36 -5.17
CA LYS A 58 11.42 4.27 -4.95
C LYS A 58 11.47 4.66 -3.48
N ASP A 59 12.67 4.59 -2.88
CA ASP A 59 12.91 5.06 -1.53
C ASP A 59 13.09 6.57 -1.58
N LEU A 60 12.38 7.29 -0.73
CA LEU A 60 12.43 8.76 -0.69
C LEU A 60 13.38 9.22 0.42
N HIS A 61 14.58 8.63 0.46
CA HIS A 61 15.60 8.94 1.46
C HIS A 61 15.12 8.63 2.88
N SER A 62 14.47 7.50 3.02
CA SER A 62 13.94 7.09 4.31
C SER A 62 15.08 6.74 5.27
N ALA A 63 14.79 6.84 6.57
CA ALA A 63 15.76 6.51 7.60
C ALA A 63 16.03 5.01 7.67
N ASN A 64 14.99 4.20 7.47
CA ASN A 64 15.11 2.76 7.67
C ASN A 64 15.11 1.94 6.38
N GLY A 65 14.92 2.58 5.23
CA GLY A 65 15.03 1.91 3.95
C GLY A 65 13.76 1.26 3.47
N VAL A 66 13.79 0.82 2.23
CA VAL A 66 12.73 0.07 1.57
C VAL A 66 13.35 -1.26 1.15
N PHE A 67 12.66 -2.36 1.46
CA PHE A 67 13.15 -3.69 1.12
C PHE A 67 12.14 -4.39 0.21
N VAL A 68 12.64 -4.97 -0.88
CA VAL A 68 11.83 -5.78 -1.77
C VAL A 68 12.42 -7.18 -1.76
N ASN A 69 11.64 -8.15 -1.32
CA ASN A 69 12.08 -9.54 -1.19
C ASN A 69 13.39 -9.63 -0.40
N ASP A 70 13.43 -8.89 0.72
CA ASP A 70 14.55 -8.87 1.68
C ASP A 70 15.80 -8.15 1.17
N GLN A 71 15.72 -7.47 0.03
CA GLN A 71 16.85 -6.68 -0.49
C GLN A 71 16.52 -5.21 -0.40
N ARG A 72 17.45 -4.44 0.16
CA ARG A 72 17.27 -2.99 0.24
C ARG A 72 17.42 -2.39 -1.15
N VAL A 73 16.47 -1.53 -1.52
CA VAL A 73 16.49 -0.89 -2.83
C VAL A 73 16.32 0.62 -2.68
N GLU A 74 16.98 1.37 -3.57
CA GLU A 74 16.73 2.80 -3.69
C GLU A 74 15.66 3.04 -4.75
N ARG A 75 15.67 2.22 -5.78
CA ARG A 75 14.66 2.22 -6.82
C ARG A 75 14.74 0.88 -7.52
N GLY A 76 13.62 0.26 -7.74
CA GLY A 76 13.62 -1.02 -8.41
C GLY A 76 12.27 -1.41 -8.92
N PRO A 77 12.23 -2.42 -9.79
CA PRO A 77 10.96 -2.91 -10.33
C PRO A 77 10.15 -3.58 -9.24
N LEU A 78 8.83 -3.51 -9.39
CA LEU A 78 7.91 -4.12 -8.45
C LEU A 78 6.92 -4.95 -9.24
N LYS A 79 6.83 -6.23 -8.90
CA LYS A 79 5.99 -7.19 -9.63
C LYS A 79 5.00 -7.84 -8.69
N GLY A 80 3.94 -8.35 -9.27
CA GLY A 80 2.94 -9.07 -8.49
C GLY A 80 3.58 -10.20 -7.71
N GLY A 81 3.27 -10.27 -6.41
CA GLY A 81 3.84 -11.27 -5.52
C GLY A 81 5.06 -10.81 -4.74
N ASP A 82 5.63 -9.65 -5.08
CA ASP A 82 6.80 -9.16 -4.35
C ASP A 82 6.42 -8.75 -2.93
N ARG A 83 7.33 -9.02 -1.98
CA ARG A 83 7.19 -8.55 -0.61
C ARG A 83 7.86 -7.19 -0.48
N VAL A 84 7.16 -6.25 0.11
CA VAL A 84 7.65 -4.89 0.34
C VAL A 84 7.66 -4.63 1.82
N LYS A 85 8.84 -4.30 2.37
CA LYS A 85 8.96 -4.03 3.79
C LYS A 85 9.31 -2.56 4.01
N ILE A 86 8.51 -1.90 4.84
CA ILE A 86 8.65 -0.48 5.17
C ILE A 86 8.47 -0.35 6.67
N GLY A 87 9.55 -0.01 7.39
CA GLY A 87 9.50 -0.02 8.85
C GLY A 87 9.11 -1.41 9.35
N PRO A 88 8.15 -1.49 10.29
CA PRO A 88 7.69 -2.79 10.77
C PRO A 88 6.64 -3.45 9.88
N TYR A 89 6.24 -2.80 8.79
CA TYR A 89 5.19 -3.31 7.92
C TYR A 89 5.78 -4.19 6.83
N GLU A 90 5.15 -5.33 6.59
CA GLU A 90 5.50 -6.20 5.49
C GLU A 90 4.26 -6.43 4.66
N PHE A 91 4.33 -6.01 3.40
CA PHE A 91 3.21 -6.10 2.47
C PHE A 91 3.55 -7.02 1.32
N TYR A 92 2.50 -7.51 0.66
CA TYR A 92 2.61 -8.12 -0.66
C TYR A 92 2.02 -7.18 -1.68
N PHE A 93 2.73 -7.03 -2.79
CA PHE A 93 2.26 -6.23 -3.92
C PHE A 93 1.49 -7.16 -4.83
N GLU A 94 0.20 -6.89 -5.02
CA GLU A 94 -0.66 -7.76 -5.81
C GLU A 94 -1.23 -6.98 -6.98
N THR A 95 -1.10 -7.56 -8.18
CA THR A 95 -1.63 -6.98 -9.41
C THR A 95 -2.71 -7.88 -9.97
N ASN A 96 -3.50 -7.33 -10.89
CA ASN A 96 -4.54 -8.10 -11.57
C ASN A 96 -5.58 -8.68 -10.62
N VAL A 97 -5.88 -7.94 -9.55
CA VAL A 97 -6.87 -8.38 -8.57
C VAL A 97 -8.25 -8.09 -9.15
N PRO A 98 -9.17 -9.07 -9.17
CA PRO A 98 -10.54 -8.82 -9.61
C PRO A 98 -11.20 -7.73 -8.76
N SER A 99 -12.10 -6.96 -9.38
CA SER A 99 -12.73 -5.84 -8.68
C SER A 99 -13.48 -6.28 -7.42
N GLU A 100 -14.10 -7.46 -7.45
CA GLU A 100 -14.84 -7.95 -6.30
C GLU A 100 -13.95 -8.37 -5.14
N ASP A 101 -12.64 -8.58 -5.40
CA ASP A 101 -11.68 -8.94 -4.36
C ASP A 101 -10.74 -7.79 -4.03
N TRP A 102 -11.05 -6.61 -4.53
CA TRP A 102 -10.16 -5.47 -4.53
C TRP A 102 -9.68 -5.08 -3.12
N VAL A 103 -10.62 -4.83 -2.23
CA VAL A 103 -10.34 -4.53 -0.83
C VAL A 103 -11.47 -5.15 -0.02
N PRO A 104 -11.14 -6.04 0.93
CA PRO A 104 -12.20 -6.61 1.77
C PRO A 104 -12.97 -5.51 2.50
N SER A 105 -14.30 -5.61 2.51
CA SER A 105 -15.13 -4.54 3.04
C SER A 105 -14.85 -4.25 4.52
N HIS A 106 -14.42 -5.26 5.26
CA HIS A 106 -14.20 -5.08 6.71
C HIS A 106 -12.94 -4.28 7.03
N ILE A 107 -12.07 -4.02 6.05
CA ILE A 107 -10.87 -3.21 6.27
C ILE A 107 -10.80 -2.00 5.34
N ALA A 108 -11.85 -1.73 4.58
CA ALA A 108 -11.83 -0.65 3.61
C ALA A 108 -11.54 0.70 4.26
N ASP A 109 -12.07 0.92 5.46
CA ASP A 109 -11.89 2.19 6.14
C ASP A 109 -10.46 2.40 6.60
N LEU A 110 -9.67 1.35 6.68
CA LEU A 110 -8.28 1.43 7.12
C LEU A 110 -7.30 1.58 5.98
N SER A 111 -7.75 1.38 4.75
CA SER A 111 -6.84 1.24 3.63
C SER A 111 -6.54 2.55 2.91
N THR A 112 -7.34 3.58 3.12
CA THR A 112 -7.06 4.87 2.50
C THR A 112 -7.50 6.00 3.39
N LYS A 113 -7.07 7.19 3.07
CA LYS A 113 -7.48 8.41 3.74
C LYS A 113 -8.69 9.03 3.09
N VAL A 114 -9.01 8.56 1.96
CA VAL A 114 -10.07 9.18 1.18
C VAL A 114 -11.37 9.03 1.90
N HIS A 115 -11.65 9.20 1.88
CA HIS A 115 -12.62 8.85 2.40
C HIS A 115 -13.48 9.24 2.68
N ASP A 116 -13.59 9.51 2.71
CA ASP A 116 -14.16 9.58 3.19
C ASP A 116 -15.20 9.49 3.33
N GLN A 117 -15.44 9.60 3.20
CA GLN A 117 -16.11 9.23 3.35
C GLN A 117 -16.91 8.62 3.29
N THR A 118 -16.83 8.55 3.23
CA THR A 118 -17.33 7.71 3.22
C THR A 118 -17.98 6.98 3.38
N VAL A 119 -17.91 7.11 3.31
CA VAL A 119 -18.19 6.22 3.50
C VAL A 119 -18.93 5.67 3.88
N HIS A 120 -18.93 5.94 3.83
CA HIS A 120 -19.31 5.25 4.16
C HIS A 120 -19.90 4.75 4.43
N THR A 121 -19.83 5.15 4.45
CA THR A 121 -20.19 4.48 4.72
C THR A 121 -20.92 3.90 5.00
N THR A 122 -20.89 4.29 4.92
CA THR A 122 -21.31 3.55 5.04
C THR A 122 -22.05 2.87 5.25
N ASN A 123 -22.13 3.19 5.14
CA ASN A 123 -22.52 2.35 5.20
C ASN A 123 -23.03 1.72 5.62
N PRO A 124 -23.26 1.98 5.76
CA PRO A 124 -23.47 1.19 6.08
C PRO A 124 -24.17 0.57 6.21
N PRO A 125 -24.13 0.61 6.18
CA PRO A 125 -24.48 -0.22 6.26
C PRO A 125 -25.16 -0.90 6.36
N LYS A 126 -24.92 -0.74 6.05
CA LYS A 126 -25.25 -1.63 6.08
C LYS A 126 -25.69 -2.39 6.42
N LYS A 127 -25.82 -2.29 6.47
CA LYS A 127 -25.92 -3.16 6.75
C LYS A 127 -26.20 -3.68 6.82
#